data_890ca6ba6d200110d3225346e055f360
#
_entry.id   890ca6ba6d200110d3225346e055f360
#
_cell.length_a   1.000
_cell.length_b   1.000
_cell.length_c   1.000
_cell.angle_alpha   90.00
_cell.angle_beta   90.00
_cell.angle_gamma   90.00
#
_symmetry.space_group_name_H-M   'P 1'
#
loop_
_entity.id
_entity.type
_entity.pdbx_description
1 polymer ?
#
loop_
_entity_poly.entity_id
_entity_poly.type
_entity_poly.pdbx_seq_one_letter_code
_entity_poly.pdbx_strand_id
1 'polypeptide(L)'
;MIPEPLDVHVVQLSLRVRFRGIDVREVLLLRGPAGWGEFAPFVEYDDAESAWWLAAALESAWWGPPPALRSAITVNATVPAVGADQVPQVLAQFPGCATAKVKVAQLGQTLEHDIARLAAVRAHIPRVRVDANGGWSADEAVAALTALRAQGPLEYAEQPCATVAELAQVRSRLAAAGVDVAIAADESIRRAEDPLRVAQAGAADVAVLKVPPLGGMRRVLALAHTLRAEHGMPVMISSALDSAVGMSAGLAAAAALPGLAHACGLATGGLFAEDVTAPVRPVDGSLPVSAVAPDADRLQRLAAPPDRQLWWRERLSRCHALLRAGHPAWPPDA
;
A
#
# COMPACT_ATOMS: atom_id res chain seq x y z
N MET A 1 10.40 -15.67 -22.27
CA MET A 1 10.37 -14.40 -23.03
C MET A 1 9.50 -13.43 -22.27
N ILE A 2 9.97 -12.22 -22.00
CA ILE A 2 9.13 -11.19 -21.35
C ILE A 2 8.11 -10.71 -22.37
N PRO A 3 6.81 -10.81 -22.07
CA PRO A 3 5.76 -10.41 -23.00
C PRO A 3 5.75 -8.90 -23.20
N GLU A 4 5.41 -8.46 -24.41
CA GLU A 4 5.13 -7.05 -24.69
C GLU A 4 3.64 -6.80 -24.49
N PRO A 5 3.26 -5.78 -23.72
CA PRO A 5 1.84 -5.41 -23.58
C PRO A 5 1.33 -4.81 -24.90
N LEU A 6 0.32 -5.46 -25.47
CA LEU A 6 -0.27 -5.05 -26.76
C LEU A 6 -1.44 -4.07 -26.59
N ASP A 7 -2.11 -4.11 -25.43
CA ASP A 7 -3.28 -3.28 -25.13
C ASP A 7 -3.00 -2.52 -23.82
N VAL A 8 -2.80 -1.21 -23.93
CA VAL A 8 -2.45 -0.34 -22.81
C VAL A 8 -3.29 0.92 -22.77
N HIS A 9 -3.79 1.26 -21.59
CA HIS A 9 -4.58 2.44 -21.31
C HIS A 9 -3.94 3.25 -20.19
N VAL A 10 -3.81 4.56 -20.38
CA VAL A 10 -3.33 5.47 -19.34
C VAL A 10 -4.50 6.31 -18.88
N VAL A 11 -4.79 6.25 -17.60
CA VAL A 11 -5.91 6.96 -16.98
C VAL A 11 -5.44 7.88 -15.86
N GLN A 12 -6.25 8.90 -15.56
CA GLN A 12 -6.10 9.81 -14.44
C GLN A 12 -7.28 9.63 -13.48
N LEU A 13 -6.98 9.28 -12.23
CA LEU A 13 -7.95 9.07 -11.16
C LEU A 13 -7.86 10.23 -10.18
N SER A 14 -8.89 11.07 -10.11
CA SER A 14 -8.96 12.17 -9.15
C SER A 14 -9.21 11.65 -7.74
N LEU A 15 -8.51 12.21 -6.76
CA LEU A 15 -8.71 11.92 -5.36
C LEU A 15 -9.79 12.84 -4.75
N ARG A 16 -10.58 12.31 -3.82
CA ARG A 16 -11.57 13.08 -3.02
C ARG A 16 -10.88 14.03 -2.05
N VAL A 17 -9.71 13.63 -1.58
CA VAL A 17 -8.89 14.36 -0.63
C VAL A 17 -7.43 14.15 -1.04
N ARG A 18 -6.64 15.20 -0.96
CA ARG A 18 -5.19 15.13 -1.23
C ARG A 18 -4.53 14.04 -0.39
N PHE A 19 -3.77 13.17 -1.05
CA PHE A 19 -3.11 12.03 -0.41
C PHE A 19 -1.69 11.87 -0.94
N ARG A 20 -0.70 11.69 -0.07
CA ARG A 20 0.73 11.66 -0.45
C ARG A 20 1.18 12.85 -1.31
N GLY A 21 0.57 14.01 -1.10
CA GLY A 21 0.92 15.23 -1.84
C GLY A 21 0.34 15.33 -3.25
N ILE A 22 -0.47 14.36 -3.70
CA ILE A 22 -1.12 14.39 -5.02
C ILE A 22 -2.65 14.51 -4.90
N ASP A 23 -3.26 15.09 -5.91
CA ASP A 23 -4.71 15.21 -6.09
C ASP A 23 -5.23 14.32 -7.22
N VAL A 24 -4.32 13.84 -8.07
CA VAL A 24 -4.59 12.95 -9.21
C VAL A 24 -3.59 11.81 -9.21
N ARG A 25 -4.07 10.59 -9.36
CA ARG A 25 -3.27 9.38 -9.54
C ARG A 25 -3.28 8.96 -11.01
N GLU A 26 -2.13 8.95 -11.66
CA GLU A 26 -1.99 8.40 -13.01
C GLU A 26 -1.68 6.91 -12.94
N VAL A 27 -2.32 6.15 -13.80
CA VAL A 27 -2.23 4.68 -13.84
C VAL A 27 -2.15 4.22 -15.30
N LEU A 28 -1.18 3.37 -15.61
CA LEU A 28 -1.16 2.63 -16.86
C LEU A 28 -1.68 1.21 -16.61
N LEU A 29 -2.75 0.86 -17.30
CA LEU A 29 -3.31 -0.48 -17.31
C LEU A 29 -2.84 -1.23 -18.54
N LEU A 30 -2.55 -2.51 -18.40
CA LEU A 30 -2.14 -3.38 -19.49
C LEU A 30 -2.93 -4.70 -19.46
N ARG A 31 -3.29 -5.19 -20.63
CA ARG A 31 -4.06 -6.42 -20.79
C ARG A 31 -3.16 -7.55 -21.27
N GLY A 32 -3.32 -8.71 -20.67
CA GLY A 32 -2.69 -9.95 -21.07
C GLY A 32 -3.68 -11.12 -21.11
N PRO A 33 -3.21 -12.34 -21.42
CA PRO A 33 -4.07 -13.52 -21.55
C PRO A 33 -4.73 -13.95 -20.23
N ALA A 34 -4.15 -13.64 -19.07
CA ALA A 34 -4.71 -13.96 -17.75
C ALA A 34 -5.61 -12.86 -17.19
N GLY A 35 -5.64 -11.67 -17.82
CA GLY A 35 -6.45 -10.55 -17.37
C GLY A 35 -5.73 -9.20 -17.47
N TRP A 36 -5.94 -8.35 -16.48
CA TRP A 36 -5.39 -7.01 -16.43
C TRP A 36 -4.29 -6.87 -15.37
N GLY A 37 -3.32 -6.02 -15.65
CA GLY A 37 -2.29 -5.60 -14.71
C GLY A 37 -2.19 -4.08 -14.64
N GLU A 38 -1.67 -3.57 -13.54
CA GLU A 38 -1.48 -2.15 -13.28
C GLU A 38 -0.01 -1.80 -13.14
N PHE A 39 0.46 -0.88 -13.98
CA PHE A 39 1.77 -0.26 -13.90
C PHE A 39 1.61 1.22 -13.52
N ALA A 40 1.78 1.52 -12.23
CA ALA A 40 1.52 2.85 -11.69
C ALA A 40 2.57 3.28 -10.65
N PRO A 41 3.89 3.19 -10.93
CA PRO A 41 4.89 3.75 -10.03
C PRO A 41 4.68 5.26 -9.87
N PHE A 42 5.01 5.82 -8.70
CA PHE A 42 4.93 7.27 -8.52
C PHE A 42 5.90 7.96 -9.48
N VAL A 43 5.55 9.19 -9.90
CA VAL A 43 6.29 9.90 -10.94
C VAL A 43 7.73 10.27 -10.53
N GLU A 44 7.97 10.40 -9.24
CA GLU A 44 9.28 10.67 -8.65
C GLU A 44 10.23 9.46 -8.60
N TYR A 45 9.72 8.24 -8.82
CA TYR A 45 10.55 7.04 -8.82
C TYR A 45 11.31 6.92 -10.14
N ASP A 46 12.56 6.46 -10.07
CA ASP A 46 13.35 6.18 -11.25
C ASP A 46 12.88 4.92 -12.00
N ASP A 47 13.47 4.64 -13.15
CA ASP A 47 13.08 3.49 -13.96
C ASP A 47 13.48 2.16 -13.33
N ALA A 48 14.55 2.11 -12.50
CA ALA A 48 14.98 0.89 -11.83
C ALA A 48 13.97 0.48 -10.74
N GLU A 49 13.55 1.41 -9.89
CA GLU A 49 12.48 1.19 -8.91
C GLU A 49 11.15 0.87 -9.62
N SER A 50 10.86 1.56 -10.73
CA SER A 50 9.62 1.39 -11.49
C SER A 50 9.55 0.04 -12.24
N ALA A 51 10.69 -0.56 -12.59
CA ALA A 51 10.72 -1.86 -13.25
C ALA A 51 10.12 -2.99 -12.39
N TRP A 52 10.20 -2.89 -11.06
CA TRP A 52 9.53 -3.81 -10.14
C TRP A 52 8.01 -3.73 -10.25
N TRP A 53 7.47 -2.53 -10.41
CA TRP A 53 6.03 -2.31 -10.61
C TRP A 53 5.55 -2.89 -11.94
N LEU A 54 6.39 -2.79 -12.98
CA LEU A 54 6.09 -3.43 -14.26
C LEU A 54 6.13 -4.96 -14.15
N ALA A 55 7.06 -5.51 -13.40
CA ALA A 55 7.11 -6.95 -13.13
C ALA A 55 5.80 -7.45 -12.50
N ALA A 56 5.29 -6.72 -11.50
CA ALA A 56 4.02 -7.03 -10.84
C ALA A 56 2.82 -6.92 -11.81
N ALA A 57 2.80 -5.90 -12.65
CA ALA A 57 1.75 -5.70 -13.65
C ALA A 57 1.73 -6.83 -14.68
N LEU A 58 2.91 -7.22 -15.19
CA LEU A 58 3.05 -8.33 -16.13
C LEU A 58 2.68 -9.67 -15.48
N GLU A 59 3.06 -9.92 -14.22
CA GLU A 59 2.61 -11.11 -13.50
C GLU A 59 1.10 -11.20 -13.47
N SER A 60 0.43 -10.13 -13.06
CA SER A 60 -1.04 -10.08 -12.98
C SER A 60 -1.69 -10.36 -14.32
N ALA A 61 -1.20 -9.76 -15.41
CA ALA A 61 -1.80 -9.85 -16.72
C ALA A 61 -1.48 -11.17 -17.47
N TRP A 62 -0.32 -11.81 -17.22
CA TRP A 62 0.11 -13.00 -17.96
C TRP A 62 0.03 -14.29 -17.19
N TRP A 63 0.23 -14.28 -15.87
CA TRP A 63 0.18 -15.49 -15.03
C TRP A 63 -1.07 -15.53 -14.14
N GLY A 64 -1.67 -14.38 -13.89
CA GLY A 64 -2.81 -14.29 -13.01
C GLY A 64 -2.48 -14.56 -11.54
N PRO A 65 -3.52 -14.56 -10.68
CA PRO A 65 -3.35 -14.70 -9.24
C PRO A 65 -2.92 -16.11 -8.83
N PRO A 66 -2.19 -16.24 -7.71
CA PRO A 66 -1.96 -17.53 -7.05
C PRO A 66 -3.29 -18.10 -6.49
N PRO A 67 -3.34 -19.40 -6.17
CA PRO A 67 -4.52 -20.03 -5.56
C PRO A 67 -4.92 -19.32 -4.27
N ALA A 68 -6.19 -18.93 -4.17
CA ALA A 68 -6.74 -18.26 -2.99
C ALA A 68 -7.15 -19.27 -1.91
N LEU A 69 -6.85 -18.95 -0.65
CA LEU A 69 -7.30 -19.71 0.54
C LEU A 69 -8.58 -19.12 1.16
N ARG A 70 -9.03 -17.96 0.68
CA ARG A 70 -10.24 -17.27 1.14
C ARG A 70 -10.85 -16.41 0.06
N SER A 71 -12.14 -16.15 0.15
CA SER A 71 -12.91 -15.41 -0.85
C SER A 71 -13.11 -13.93 -0.52
N ALA A 72 -12.76 -13.50 0.70
CA ALA A 72 -12.85 -12.12 1.14
C ALA A 72 -11.70 -11.75 2.07
N ILE A 73 -11.31 -10.49 2.07
CA ILE A 73 -10.23 -9.94 2.88
C ILE A 73 -10.76 -8.82 3.77
N THR A 74 -10.57 -8.96 5.08
CA THR A 74 -10.83 -7.87 6.04
C THR A 74 -9.87 -6.72 5.79
N VAL A 75 -10.41 -5.50 5.66
CA VAL A 75 -9.65 -4.31 5.32
C VAL A 75 -9.79 -3.22 6.37
N ASN A 76 -8.84 -2.29 6.41
CA ASN A 76 -8.92 -1.11 7.25
C ASN A 76 -9.39 0.12 6.45
N ALA A 77 -10.07 1.03 7.15
CA ALA A 77 -10.27 2.40 6.67
C ALA A 77 -8.91 3.12 6.58
N THR A 78 -8.76 4.00 5.59
CA THR A 78 -7.58 4.86 5.45
C THR A 78 -8.00 6.31 5.61
N VAL A 79 -7.47 6.98 6.64
CA VAL A 79 -7.79 8.37 6.95
C VAL A 79 -6.59 9.24 6.59
N PRO A 80 -6.68 10.06 5.53
CA PRO A 80 -5.65 11.05 5.16
C PRO A 80 -5.41 12.08 6.27
N ALA A 81 -4.42 12.94 6.08
CA ALA A 81 -4.10 14.03 7.01
C ALA A 81 -5.11 15.20 6.92
N VAL A 82 -6.39 14.90 7.09
CA VAL A 82 -7.51 15.85 7.10
C VAL A 82 -7.75 16.44 8.49
N GLY A 83 -8.54 17.51 8.58
CA GLY A 83 -9.05 18.02 9.84
C GLY A 83 -9.95 17.01 10.56
N ALA A 84 -10.04 17.11 11.89
CA ALA A 84 -10.87 16.21 12.69
C ALA A 84 -12.37 16.27 12.30
N ASP A 85 -12.84 17.42 11.85
CA ASP A 85 -14.21 17.66 11.34
C ASP A 85 -14.54 16.90 10.05
N GLN A 86 -13.53 16.59 9.23
CA GLN A 86 -13.69 15.86 7.97
C GLN A 86 -13.66 14.33 8.15
N VAL A 87 -13.21 13.83 9.30
CA VAL A 87 -13.05 12.40 9.57
C VAL A 87 -14.33 11.59 9.32
N PRO A 88 -15.55 12.02 9.77
CA PRO A 88 -16.77 11.25 9.53
C PRO A 88 -17.07 11.05 8.03
N GLN A 89 -16.83 12.08 7.20
CA GLN A 89 -17.04 12.02 5.75
C GLN A 89 -16.06 11.04 5.09
N VAL A 90 -14.80 11.00 5.55
CA VAL A 90 -13.80 10.04 5.07
C VAL A 90 -14.21 8.62 5.45
N LEU A 91 -14.57 8.39 6.72
CA LEU A 91 -14.96 7.08 7.23
C LEU A 91 -16.22 6.51 6.55
N ALA A 92 -17.12 7.36 6.08
CA ALA A 92 -18.30 6.95 5.31
C ALA A 92 -17.96 6.19 4.00
N GLN A 93 -16.72 6.27 3.51
CA GLN A 93 -16.25 5.50 2.35
C GLN A 93 -15.83 4.07 2.72
N PHE A 94 -15.74 3.73 4.01
CA PHE A 94 -15.21 2.47 4.53
C PHE A 94 -16.22 1.75 5.46
N PRO A 95 -17.41 1.41 4.95
CA PRO A 95 -18.48 0.83 5.78
C PRO A 95 -18.03 -0.50 6.42
N GLY A 96 -18.36 -0.67 7.69
CA GLY A 96 -18.08 -1.89 8.45
C GLY A 96 -16.60 -2.12 8.83
N CYS A 97 -15.66 -1.26 8.43
CA CYS A 97 -14.28 -1.38 8.86
C CYS A 97 -14.14 -1.21 10.37
N ALA A 98 -13.57 -2.20 11.05
CA ALA A 98 -13.31 -2.19 12.49
C ALA A 98 -11.91 -1.69 12.86
N THR A 99 -11.07 -1.40 11.88
CA THR A 99 -9.72 -0.86 12.02
C THR A 99 -9.54 0.35 11.12
N ALA A 100 -8.87 1.39 11.59
CA ALA A 100 -8.50 2.57 10.80
C ALA A 100 -7.01 2.83 10.84
N LYS A 101 -6.40 3.11 9.68
CA LYS A 101 -5.05 3.64 9.54
C LYS A 101 -5.12 5.15 9.35
N VAL A 102 -4.51 5.91 10.27
CA VAL A 102 -4.57 7.37 10.34
C VAL A 102 -3.22 7.95 9.95
N LYS A 103 -3.20 8.82 8.95
CA LYS A 103 -1.99 9.54 8.55
C LYS A 103 -1.63 10.58 9.62
N VAL A 104 -0.35 10.59 10.02
CA VAL A 104 0.25 11.51 10.98
C VAL A 104 1.56 12.08 10.42
N ALA A 105 2.21 12.96 11.15
CA ALA A 105 3.48 13.59 10.74
C ALA A 105 3.39 14.38 9.41
N GLN A 106 2.21 14.87 9.04
CA GLN A 106 2.06 15.62 7.79
C GLN A 106 2.77 16.96 7.88
N LEU A 107 3.61 17.25 6.88
CA LEU A 107 4.31 18.54 6.80
C LEU A 107 3.31 19.72 6.91
N GLY A 108 3.62 20.68 7.79
CA GLY A 108 2.76 21.83 8.08
C GLY A 108 1.64 21.54 9.09
N GLN A 109 1.54 20.32 9.62
CA GLN A 109 0.65 19.99 10.75
C GLN A 109 1.47 19.76 12.03
N THR A 110 0.81 19.87 13.18
CA THR A 110 1.40 19.65 14.51
C THR A 110 0.86 18.36 15.13
N LEU A 111 1.48 17.92 16.22
CA LEU A 111 1.02 16.75 16.97
C LEU A 111 -0.43 16.91 17.49
N GLU A 112 -0.86 18.12 17.81
CA GLU A 112 -2.24 18.42 18.24
C GLU A 112 -3.25 18.12 17.12
N HIS A 113 -2.91 18.39 15.85
CA HIS A 113 -3.73 18.01 14.71
C HIS A 113 -3.85 16.47 14.59
N ASP A 114 -2.76 15.75 14.81
CA ASP A 114 -2.76 14.29 14.77
C ASP A 114 -3.58 13.69 15.92
N ILE A 115 -3.45 14.24 17.14
CA ILE A 115 -4.24 13.84 18.32
C ILE A 115 -5.73 14.10 18.06
N ALA A 116 -6.10 15.28 17.57
CA ALA A 116 -7.49 15.61 17.29
C ALA A 116 -8.10 14.70 16.22
N ARG A 117 -7.35 14.41 15.15
CA ARG A 117 -7.75 13.47 14.09
C ARG A 117 -7.94 12.07 14.64
N LEU A 118 -6.97 11.58 15.44
CA LEU A 118 -7.04 10.25 16.05
C LEU A 118 -8.23 10.12 16.99
N ALA A 119 -8.51 11.15 17.81
CA ALA A 119 -9.69 11.18 18.68
C ALA A 119 -11.00 11.12 17.89
N ALA A 120 -11.11 11.88 16.78
CA ALA A 120 -12.26 11.83 15.89
C ALA A 120 -12.45 10.44 15.26
N VAL A 121 -11.38 9.77 14.85
CA VAL A 121 -11.44 8.39 14.33
C VAL A 121 -11.90 7.42 15.41
N ARG A 122 -11.37 7.51 16.63
CA ARG A 122 -11.72 6.60 17.74
C ARG A 122 -13.18 6.69 18.16
N ALA A 123 -13.84 7.81 17.94
CA ALA A 123 -15.27 7.95 18.17
C ALA A 123 -16.12 7.02 17.28
N HIS A 124 -15.56 6.52 16.18
CA HIS A 124 -16.27 5.67 15.21
C HIS A 124 -15.64 4.26 15.09
N ILE A 125 -14.31 4.16 15.16
CA ILE A 125 -13.56 2.92 14.94
C ILE A 125 -12.60 2.71 16.12
N PRO A 126 -12.78 1.61 16.90
CA PRO A 126 -12.02 1.41 18.15
C PRO A 126 -10.56 1.01 17.93
N ARG A 127 -10.25 0.25 16.86
CA ARG A 127 -8.89 -0.17 16.54
C ARG A 127 -8.26 0.81 15.57
N VAL A 128 -7.17 1.43 16.02
CA VAL A 128 -6.46 2.44 15.22
C VAL A 128 -4.99 2.10 15.12
N ARG A 129 -4.41 2.45 13.99
CA ARG A 129 -2.98 2.46 13.71
C ARG A 129 -2.63 3.80 13.10
N VAL A 130 -1.39 4.24 13.29
CA VAL A 130 -0.90 5.48 12.71
C VAL A 130 0.16 5.19 11.66
N ASP A 131 0.29 6.08 10.67
CA ASP A 131 1.26 5.94 9.59
C ASP A 131 1.92 7.31 9.35
N ALA A 132 3.21 7.39 9.67
CA ALA A 132 4.00 8.60 9.59
C ALA A 132 4.82 8.71 8.28
N ASN A 133 4.85 7.67 7.45
CA ASN A 133 5.63 7.61 6.19
C ASN A 133 7.09 8.10 6.34
N GLY A 134 7.74 7.79 7.47
CA GLY A 134 9.11 8.21 7.77
C GLY A 134 9.27 9.68 8.13
N GLY A 135 8.18 10.37 8.49
CA GLY A 135 8.14 11.82 8.66
C GLY A 135 8.76 12.34 9.96
N TRP A 136 9.11 11.48 10.93
CA TRP A 136 9.72 11.87 12.19
C TRP A 136 11.20 11.47 12.29
N SER A 137 11.97 12.23 13.02
CA SER A 137 13.22 11.77 13.63
C SER A 137 12.92 10.78 14.76
N ALA A 138 13.93 10.06 15.26
CA ALA A 138 13.74 9.12 16.35
C ALA A 138 13.23 9.79 17.65
N ASP A 139 13.68 11.02 17.95
CA ASP A 139 13.22 11.77 19.11
C ASP A 139 11.77 12.21 18.98
N GLU A 140 11.40 12.77 17.83
CA GLU A 140 10.01 13.16 17.51
C GLU A 140 9.08 11.95 17.55
N ALA A 141 9.49 10.81 16.96
CA ALA A 141 8.70 9.58 16.93
C ALA A 141 8.39 9.07 18.35
N VAL A 142 9.40 9.01 19.23
CA VAL A 142 9.20 8.58 20.62
C VAL A 142 8.25 9.52 21.36
N ALA A 143 8.43 10.85 21.22
CA ALA A 143 7.55 11.84 21.85
C ALA A 143 6.12 11.75 21.32
N ALA A 144 5.96 11.72 19.98
CA ALA A 144 4.66 11.65 19.32
C ALA A 144 3.91 10.35 19.66
N LEU A 145 4.57 9.19 19.56
CA LEU A 145 3.96 7.90 19.85
C LEU A 145 3.59 7.76 21.34
N THR A 146 4.38 8.31 22.26
CA THR A 146 4.02 8.38 23.68
C THR A 146 2.75 9.19 23.90
N ALA A 147 2.65 10.37 23.28
CA ALA A 147 1.48 11.24 23.38
C ALA A 147 0.23 10.61 22.71
N LEU A 148 0.37 10.01 21.53
CA LEU A 148 -0.73 9.34 20.82
C LEU A 148 -1.21 8.09 21.59
N ARG A 149 -0.29 7.33 22.18
CA ARG A 149 -0.60 6.14 22.99
C ARG A 149 -1.33 6.52 24.29
N ALA A 150 -1.01 7.67 24.87
CA ALA A 150 -1.71 8.20 26.05
C ALA A 150 -3.21 8.49 25.76
N GLN A 151 -3.59 8.71 24.50
CA GLN A 151 -5.00 8.87 24.09
C GLN A 151 -5.74 7.53 23.90
N GLY A 152 -5.06 6.40 24.11
CA GLY A 152 -5.61 5.05 23.99
C GLY A 152 -4.71 4.12 23.16
N PRO A 153 -5.05 2.81 23.07
CA PRO A 153 -4.22 1.81 22.43
C PRO A 153 -4.02 2.07 20.95
N LEU A 154 -2.81 1.79 20.45
CA LEU A 154 -2.48 1.74 19.03
C LEU A 154 -2.19 0.27 18.65
N GLU A 155 -2.75 -0.19 17.51
CA GLU A 155 -2.44 -1.51 17.02
C GLU A 155 -0.97 -1.60 16.57
N TYR A 156 -0.49 -0.56 15.88
CA TYR A 156 0.92 -0.31 15.57
C TYR A 156 1.14 1.12 15.05
N ALA A 157 2.41 1.54 14.98
CA ALA A 157 2.87 2.72 14.27
C ALA A 157 3.64 2.29 13.00
N GLU A 158 3.14 2.65 11.81
CA GLU A 158 3.75 2.33 10.53
C GLU A 158 4.78 3.39 10.18
N GLN A 159 6.01 2.92 9.88
CA GLN A 159 7.15 3.70 9.40
C GLN A 159 7.29 5.05 10.12
N PRO A 160 7.53 5.07 11.44
CA PRO A 160 7.66 6.33 12.17
C PRO A 160 8.86 7.18 11.68
N CYS A 161 9.97 6.52 11.31
CA CYS A 161 11.20 7.15 10.87
C CYS A 161 11.66 6.63 9.51
N ALA A 162 12.59 7.34 8.86
CA ALA A 162 13.02 7.04 7.50
C ALA A 162 13.93 5.81 7.39
N THR A 163 14.78 5.54 8.41
CA THR A 163 15.81 4.50 8.33
C THR A 163 15.53 3.31 9.25
N VAL A 164 16.07 2.15 8.89
CA VAL A 164 15.99 0.92 9.70
C VAL A 164 16.63 1.13 11.09
N ALA A 165 17.73 1.86 11.15
CA ALA A 165 18.44 2.14 12.41
C ALA A 165 17.57 3.00 13.37
N GLU A 166 16.89 4.02 12.83
CA GLU A 166 15.96 4.84 13.62
C GLU A 166 14.74 4.04 14.07
N LEU A 167 14.18 3.16 13.21
CA LEU A 167 13.07 2.26 13.61
C LEU A 167 13.48 1.39 14.81
N ALA A 168 14.67 0.77 14.75
CA ALA A 168 15.20 -0.04 15.84
C ALA A 168 15.38 0.78 17.13
N GLN A 169 15.89 2.02 17.00
CA GLN A 169 16.06 2.94 18.12
C GLN A 169 14.72 3.33 18.75
N VAL A 170 13.72 3.70 17.92
CA VAL A 170 12.37 4.04 18.40
C VAL A 170 11.75 2.87 19.14
N ARG A 171 11.78 1.66 18.55
CA ARG A 171 11.25 0.44 19.15
C ARG A 171 11.88 0.17 20.52
N SER A 172 13.21 0.24 20.62
CA SER A 172 13.95 0.03 21.87
C SER A 172 13.60 1.08 22.94
N ARG A 173 13.51 2.36 22.55
CA ARG A 173 13.22 3.46 23.48
C ARG A 173 11.77 3.42 23.99
N LEU A 174 10.80 3.10 23.14
CA LEU A 174 9.40 2.91 23.57
C LEU A 174 9.29 1.76 24.57
N ALA A 175 9.95 0.63 24.31
CA ALA A 175 9.97 -0.50 25.23
C ALA A 175 10.61 -0.14 26.56
N ALA A 176 11.76 0.56 26.57
CA ALA A 176 12.43 1.04 27.79
C ALA A 176 11.58 2.02 28.59
N ALA A 177 10.75 2.82 27.93
CA ALA A 177 9.82 3.77 28.55
C ALA A 177 8.49 3.11 28.99
N GLY A 178 8.28 1.81 28.74
CA GLY A 178 7.02 1.11 29.03
C GLY A 178 5.85 1.55 28.14
N VAL A 179 6.14 2.12 26.97
CA VAL A 179 5.13 2.54 26.00
C VAL A 179 4.86 1.39 25.03
N ASP A 180 3.72 0.74 25.19
CA ASP A 180 3.30 -0.40 24.40
C ASP A 180 2.75 0.05 23.04
N VAL A 181 3.63 0.15 22.04
CA VAL A 181 3.31 0.44 20.62
C VAL A 181 4.20 -0.43 19.74
N ALA A 182 3.60 -1.33 18.98
CA ALA A 182 4.30 -2.10 17.97
C ALA A 182 4.73 -1.21 16.79
N ILE A 183 5.87 -1.50 16.19
CA ILE A 183 6.38 -0.80 15.00
C ILE A 183 6.13 -1.65 13.75
N ALA A 184 5.54 -1.05 12.71
CA ALA A 184 5.38 -1.67 11.41
C ALA A 184 6.30 -0.99 10.37
N ALA A 185 6.91 -1.78 9.49
CA ALA A 185 7.80 -1.28 8.44
C ALA A 185 7.12 -1.40 7.06
N ASP A 186 7.10 -0.32 6.29
CA ASP A 186 6.64 -0.21 4.90
C ASP A 186 7.81 0.20 3.98
N GLU A 187 8.19 1.47 3.99
CA GLU A 187 9.24 2.01 3.12
C GLU A 187 10.57 1.30 3.30
N SER A 188 10.91 0.92 4.52
CA SER A 188 12.14 0.20 4.86
C SER A 188 12.17 -1.24 4.32
N ILE A 189 11.06 -1.76 3.81
CA ILE A 189 10.97 -3.06 3.13
C ILE A 189 10.90 -2.88 1.62
N ARG A 190 9.92 -2.11 1.13
CA ARG A 190 9.62 -2.01 -0.30
C ARG A 190 10.62 -1.20 -1.12
N ARG A 191 11.47 -0.40 -0.47
CA ARG A 191 12.54 0.40 -1.09
C ARG A 191 13.94 -0.07 -0.69
N ALA A 192 14.06 -1.14 0.05
CA ALA A 192 15.33 -1.68 0.48
C ALA A 192 15.95 -2.59 -0.60
N GLU A 193 17.27 -2.54 -0.74
CA GLU A 193 18.02 -3.55 -1.52
C GLU A 193 17.82 -4.95 -0.95
N ASP A 194 17.74 -5.06 0.39
CA ASP A 194 17.41 -6.27 1.12
C ASP A 194 16.15 -6.05 1.98
N PRO A 195 14.98 -6.57 1.55
CA PRO A 195 13.73 -6.47 2.30
C PRO A 195 13.77 -7.15 3.68
N LEU A 196 14.68 -8.11 3.91
CA LEU A 196 14.83 -8.81 5.19
C LEU A 196 15.62 -8.01 6.23
N ARG A 197 16.32 -6.96 5.84
CA ARG A 197 17.15 -6.15 6.73
C ARG A 197 16.41 -5.62 7.96
N VAL A 198 15.13 -5.28 7.81
CA VAL A 198 14.28 -4.83 8.91
C VAL A 198 14.13 -5.90 9.97
N ALA A 199 13.86 -7.14 9.54
CA ALA A 199 13.69 -8.28 10.44
C ALA A 199 15.02 -8.68 11.10
N GLN A 200 16.12 -8.74 10.33
CA GLN A 200 17.46 -9.04 10.81
C GLN A 200 17.94 -8.02 11.86
N ALA A 201 17.60 -6.76 11.71
CA ALA A 201 17.92 -5.70 12.65
C ALA A 201 16.98 -5.65 13.88
N GLY A 202 15.92 -6.47 13.93
CA GLY A 202 14.89 -6.38 14.97
C GLY A 202 14.21 -5.01 15.02
N ALA A 203 14.09 -4.34 13.86
CA ALA A 203 13.67 -2.94 13.78
C ALA A 203 12.15 -2.74 13.74
N ALA A 204 11.38 -3.80 13.50
CA ALA A 204 9.92 -3.76 13.46
C ALA A 204 9.30 -5.05 14.00
N ASP A 205 8.02 -4.96 14.35
CA ASP A 205 7.18 -6.05 14.85
C ASP A 205 6.24 -6.59 13.78
N VAL A 206 5.96 -5.79 12.73
CA VAL A 206 5.05 -6.12 11.62
C VAL A 206 5.65 -5.69 10.29
N ALA A 207 5.53 -6.52 9.27
CA ALA A 207 5.91 -6.18 7.90
C ALA A 207 4.67 -5.78 7.08
N VAL A 208 4.71 -4.59 6.48
CA VAL A 208 3.71 -4.11 5.52
C VAL A 208 4.24 -4.38 4.13
N LEU A 209 3.59 -5.30 3.40
CA LEU A 209 4.02 -5.71 2.07
C LEU A 209 3.07 -5.14 1.01
N LYS A 210 3.61 -4.74 -0.13
CA LYS A 210 2.86 -4.19 -1.27
C LYS A 210 3.26 -4.90 -2.55
N VAL A 211 2.27 -5.37 -3.30
CA VAL A 211 2.48 -6.17 -4.51
C VAL A 211 3.27 -5.40 -5.58
N PRO A 212 2.90 -4.15 -5.97
CA PRO A 212 3.58 -3.49 -7.07
C PRO A 212 5.07 -3.21 -6.80
N PRO A 213 5.47 -2.55 -5.70
CA PRO A 213 6.88 -2.22 -5.49
C PRO A 213 7.77 -3.44 -5.18
N LEU A 214 7.18 -4.56 -4.76
CA LEU A 214 7.92 -5.80 -4.50
C LEU A 214 7.99 -6.73 -5.72
N GLY A 215 7.45 -6.33 -6.86
CA GLY A 215 7.62 -7.04 -8.12
C GLY A 215 6.66 -8.19 -8.38
N GLY A 216 5.53 -8.25 -7.63
CA GLY A 216 4.47 -9.20 -7.92
C GLY A 216 3.98 -9.99 -6.71
N MET A 217 2.89 -10.72 -6.92
CA MET A 217 2.21 -11.49 -5.86
C MET A 217 3.09 -12.64 -5.34
N ARG A 218 3.73 -13.40 -6.25
CA ARG A 218 4.55 -14.56 -5.87
C ARG A 218 5.79 -14.15 -5.06
N ARG A 219 6.43 -13.04 -5.42
CA ARG A 219 7.54 -12.47 -4.63
C ARG A 219 7.08 -12.02 -3.25
N VAL A 220 5.91 -11.39 -3.15
CA VAL A 220 5.31 -11.02 -1.85
C VAL A 220 5.05 -12.26 -1.01
N LEU A 221 4.53 -13.34 -1.58
CA LEU A 221 4.28 -14.59 -0.86
C LEU A 221 5.57 -15.26 -0.39
N ALA A 222 6.61 -15.28 -1.23
CA ALA A 222 7.93 -15.81 -0.86
C ALA A 222 8.54 -15.00 0.29
N LEU A 223 8.55 -13.67 0.19
CA LEU A 223 9.04 -12.79 1.26
C LEU A 223 8.23 -12.96 2.54
N ALA A 224 6.90 -13.03 2.44
CA ALA A 224 6.04 -13.27 3.60
C ALA A 224 6.31 -14.61 4.29
N HIS A 225 6.62 -15.65 3.51
CA HIS A 225 7.03 -16.95 4.04
C HIS A 225 8.31 -16.83 4.86
N THR A 226 9.38 -16.24 4.29
CA THR A 226 10.66 -16.04 4.97
C THR A 226 10.50 -15.20 6.25
N LEU A 227 9.81 -14.06 6.18
CA LEU A 227 9.58 -13.18 7.34
C LEU A 227 8.87 -13.92 8.48
N ARG A 228 7.89 -14.77 8.16
CA ARG A 228 7.14 -15.54 9.18
C ARG A 228 7.91 -16.75 9.69
N ALA A 229 8.51 -17.53 8.79
CA ALA A 229 9.15 -18.79 9.16
C ALA A 229 10.50 -18.60 9.86
N GLU A 230 11.29 -17.63 9.43
CA GLU A 230 12.65 -17.43 9.92
C GLU A 230 12.75 -16.32 10.99
N HIS A 231 11.84 -15.33 10.94
CA HIS A 231 11.89 -14.18 11.85
C HIS A 231 10.67 -14.06 12.78
N GLY A 232 9.65 -14.95 12.64
CA GLY A 232 8.42 -14.86 13.43
C GLY A 232 7.62 -13.57 13.21
N MET A 233 7.95 -12.79 12.17
CA MET A 233 7.38 -11.49 11.91
C MET A 233 6.03 -11.62 11.18
N PRO A 234 4.91 -11.18 11.75
CA PRO A 234 3.62 -11.14 11.07
C PRO A 234 3.66 -10.17 9.89
N VAL A 235 2.93 -10.52 8.83
CA VAL A 235 2.82 -9.70 7.63
C VAL A 235 1.39 -9.25 7.40
N MET A 236 1.22 -8.08 6.79
CA MET A 236 -0.05 -7.60 6.26
C MET A 236 0.16 -7.04 4.84
N ILE A 237 -0.86 -7.14 4.01
CA ILE A 237 -0.82 -6.60 2.64
C ILE A 237 -1.46 -5.23 2.61
N SER A 238 -0.80 -4.29 1.94
CA SER A 238 -1.29 -2.93 1.74
C SER A 238 -1.22 -2.54 0.27
N SER A 239 -1.97 -1.51 -0.09
CA SER A 239 -1.94 -0.92 -1.44
C SER A 239 -0.89 0.20 -1.53
N ALA A 240 -0.56 0.53 -2.76
CA ALA A 240 0.24 1.70 -3.10
C ALA A 240 -0.61 2.81 -3.75
N LEU A 241 -1.87 2.97 -3.31
CA LEU A 241 -2.87 3.83 -3.92
C LEU A 241 -3.21 3.34 -5.34
N ASP A 242 -3.53 2.06 -5.41
CA ASP A 242 -3.81 1.34 -6.65
C ASP A 242 -5.26 1.56 -7.10
N SER A 243 -5.52 1.52 -8.42
CA SER A 243 -6.87 1.41 -8.95
C SER A 243 -7.50 0.07 -8.58
N ALA A 244 -8.76 -0.14 -8.92
CA ALA A 244 -9.44 -1.42 -8.71
C ALA A 244 -8.66 -2.61 -9.33
N VAL A 245 -7.93 -2.39 -10.43
CA VAL A 245 -7.10 -3.43 -11.07
C VAL A 245 -5.90 -3.79 -10.21
N GLY A 246 -5.09 -2.82 -9.79
CA GLY A 246 -3.95 -3.08 -8.90
C GLY A 246 -4.38 -3.58 -7.54
N MET A 247 -5.50 -3.07 -7.02
CA MET A 247 -6.11 -3.54 -5.77
C MET A 247 -6.47 -5.02 -5.82
N SER A 248 -6.96 -5.52 -6.97
CA SER A 248 -7.29 -6.95 -7.13
C SER A 248 -6.08 -7.85 -6.94
N ALA A 249 -4.89 -7.43 -7.39
CA ALA A 249 -3.64 -8.16 -7.15
C ALA A 249 -3.25 -8.18 -5.66
N GLY A 250 -3.43 -7.05 -4.96
CA GLY A 250 -3.23 -6.98 -3.51
C GLY A 250 -4.16 -7.91 -2.73
N LEU A 251 -5.46 -7.92 -3.10
CA LEU A 251 -6.47 -8.81 -2.52
C LEU A 251 -6.14 -10.29 -2.79
N ALA A 252 -5.70 -10.62 -4.01
CA ALA A 252 -5.30 -11.97 -4.38
C ALA A 252 -4.06 -12.44 -3.59
N ALA A 253 -3.04 -11.59 -3.44
CA ALA A 253 -1.87 -11.90 -2.62
C ALA A 253 -2.26 -12.13 -1.14
N ALA A 254 -3.11 -11.27 -0.58
CA ALA A 254 -3.63 -11.44 0.79
C ALA A 254 -4.44 -12.74 0.93
N ALA A 255 -5.23 -13.09 -0.09
CA ALA A 255 -6.03 -14.31 -0.09
C ALA A 255 -5.21 -15.60 -0.12
N ALA A 256 -4.03 -15.56 -0.72
CA ALA A 256 -3.12 -16.69 -0.83
C ALA A 256 -2.24 -16.91 0.43
N LEU A 257 -2.14 -15.92 1.33
CA LEU A 257 -1.40 -16.07 2.58
C LEU A 257 -2.08 -17.06 3.53
N PRO A 258 -1.36 -17.97 4.21
CA PRO A 258 -1.94 -18.93 5.15
C PRO A 258 -2.71 -18.28 6.31
N GLY A 259 -2.30 -17.10 6.76
CA GLY A 259 -2.97 -16.35 7.83
C GLY A 259 -2.71 -14.85 7.72
N LEU A 260 -3.67 -14.07 8.19
CA LEU A 260 -3.61 -12.61 8.29
C LEU A 260 -3.85 -12.22 9.74
N ALA A 261 -2.85 -11.65 10.41
CA ALA A 261 -2.97 -11.19 11.79
C ALA A 261 -3.68 -9.84 11.90
N HIS A 262 -3.66 -9.06 10.82
CA HIS A 262 -4.16 -7.68 10.77
C HIS A 262 -5.11 -7.48 9.59
N ALA A 263 -6.05 -6.55 9.72
CA ALA A 263 -6.83 -6.05 8.59
C ALA A 263 -5.90 -5.46 7.53
N CYS A 264 -6.12 -5.79 6.25
CA CYS A 264 -5.25 -5.36 5.16
C CYS A 264 -5.51 -3.90 4.73
N GLY A 265 -4.46 -3.20 4.32
CA GLY A 265 -4.54 -1.83 3.80
C GLY A 265 -5.01 -1.77 2.34
N LEU A 266 -6.07 -2.50 2.00
CA LEU A 266 -6.52 -2.75 0.63
C LEU A 266 -7.89 -2.11 0.31
N ALA A 267 -8.22 -1.00 0.97
CA ALA A 267 -9.46 -0.27 0.70
C ALA A 267 -9.24 1.18 0.20
N THR A 268 -8.03 1.52 -0.25
CA THR A 268 -7.72 2.90 -0.70
C THR A 268 -8.50 3.34 -1.94
N GLY A 269 -9.16 2.43 -2.66
CA GLY A 269 -10.14 2.78 -3.71
C GLY A 269 -11.24 3.73 -3.23
N GLY A 270 -11.58 3.71 -1.95
CA GLY A 270 -12.50 4.69 -1.34
C GLY A 270 -12.02 6.14 -1.36
N LEU A 271 -10.73 6.38 -1.58
CA LEU A 271 -10.15 7.73 -1.70
C LEU A 271 -10.32 8.34 -3.10
N PHE A 272 -10.59 7.53 -4.13
CA PHE A 272 -10.84 8.03 -5.48
C PHE A 272 -12.26 8.58 -5.62
N ALA A 273 -12.38 9.69 -6.34
CA ALA A 273 -13.68 10.23 -6.74
C ALA A 273 -14.38 9.29 -7.74
N GLU A 274 -13.59 8.74 -8.67
CA GLU A 274 -13.99 7.75 -9.66
C GLU A 274 -12.84 6.77 -9.91
N ASP A 275 -13.17 5.52 -10.27
CA ASP A 275 -12.19 4.47 -10.59
C ASP A 275 -12.54 3.83 -11.94
N VAL A 276 -11.67 3.01 -12.47
CA VAL A 276 -11.82 2.31 -13.76
C VAL A 276 -12.94 1.25 -13.76
N THR A 277 -13.51 0.96 -12.61
CA THR A 277 -14.71 0.11 -12.43
C THR A 277 -15.79 0.83 -11.65
N ALA A 278 -16.96 0.24 -11.54
CA ALA A 278 -17.93 0.65 -10.53
C ALA A 278 -17.28 0.61 -9.12
N PRO A 279 -17.61 1.53 -8.22
CA PRO A 279 -17.00 1.57 -6.90
C PRO A 279 -17.23 0.28 -6.13
N VAL A 280 -16.15 -0.35 -5.65
CA VAL A 280 -16.22 -1.50 -4.75
C VAL A 280 -15.97 -1.00 -3.34
N ARG A 281 -16.99 -1.09 -2.49
CA ARG A 281 -16.90 -0.69 -1.08
C ARG A 281 -16.82 -1.92 -0.19
N PRO A 282 -16.16 -1.84 0.96
CA PRO A 282 -16.21 -2.91 1.94
C PRO A 282 -17.66 -3.25 2.35
N VAL A 283 -17.95 -4.54 2.48
CA VAL A 283 -19.18 -5.05 3.10
C VAL A 283 -18.73 -5.69 4.40
N ASP A 284 -19.31 -5.24 5.52
CA ASP A 284 -18.91 -5.68 6.86
C ASP A 284 -17.39 -5.64 7.07
N GLY A 285 -16.75 -4.56 6.57
CA GLY A 285 -15.31 -4.34 6.68
C GLY A 285 -14.45 -5.27 5.83
N SER A 286 -15.02 -5.95 4.84
CA SER A 286 -14.29 -6.87 3.96
C SER A 286 -14.53 -6.58 2.49
N LEU A 287 -13.53 -6.86 1.66
CA LEU A 287 -13.61 -6.80 0.20
C LEU A 287 -13.55 -8.20 -0.41
N PRO A 288 -14.35 -8.49 -1.45
CA PRO A 288 -14.30 -9.77 -2.14
C PRO A 288 -12.99 -9.93 -2.93
N VAL A 289 -12.51 -11.17 -3.01
CA VAL A 289 -11.39 -11.57 -3.85
C VAL A 289 -11.92 -11.96 -5.21
N SER A 290 -11.74 -11.14 -6.21
CA SER A 290 -12.22 -11.38 -7.58
C SER A 290 -11.28 -10.78 -8.62
N ALA A 291 -11.27 -11.36 -9.81
CA ALA A 291 -10.66 -10.73 -10.96
C ALA A 291 -11.43 -9.44 -11.32
N VAL A 292 -10.70 -8.43 -11.73
CA VAL A 292 -11.24 -7.11 -12.08
C VAL A 292 -10.87 -6.79 -13.53
N ALA A 293 -11.88 -6.39 -14.30
CA ALA A 293 -11.71 -5.83 -15.64
C ALA A 293 -12.21 -4.39 -15.65
N PRO A 294 -11.45 -3.44 -16.20
CA PRO A 294 -11.90 -2.06 -16.37
C PRO A 294 -13.12 -1.98 -17.28
N ASP A 295 -13.99 -1.04 -16.99
CA ASP A 295 -15.12 -0.67 -17.84
C ASP A 295 -14.62 0.19 -19.01
N ALA A 296 -15.00 -0.16 -20.24
CA ALA A 296 -14.54 0.50 -21.44
C ALA A 296 -14.91 2.00 -21.49
N ASP A 297 -16.13 2.35 -21.07
CA ASP A 297 -16.57 3.74 -21.06
C ASP A 297 -15.81 4.55 -20.01
N ARG A 298 -15.44 3.93 -18.87
CA ARG A 298 -14.62 4.55 -17.84
C ARG A 298 -13.18 4.74 -18.30
N LEU A 299 -12.59 3.76 -18.97
CA LEU A 299 -11.25 3.89 -19.57
C LEU A 299 -11.20 5.08 -20.56
N GLN A 300 -12.23 5.24 -21.38
CA GLN A 300 -12.31 6.37 -22.31
C GLN A 300 -12.49 7.71 -21.58
N ARG A 301 -13.39 7.78 -20.62
CA ARG A 301 -13.70 9.01 -19.88
C ARG A 301 -12.55 9.47 -18.99
N LEU A 302 -11.81 8.54 -18.40
CA LEU A 302 -10.70 8.79 -17.49
C LEU A 302 -9.33 8.83 -18.20
N ALA A 303 -9.34 8.75 -19.56
CA ALA A 303 -8.10 8.74 -20.32
C ALA A 303 -7.23 9.97 -20.00
N ALA A 304 -5.95 9.73 -19.72
CA ALA A 304 -4.99 10.79 -19.48
C ALA A 304 -4.78 11.64 -20.76
N PRO A 305 -4.38 12.91 -20.64
CA PRO A 305 -4.02 13.74 -21.77
C PRO A 305 -2.95 13.10 -22.66
N PRO A 306 -2.90 13.42 -23.98
CA PRO A 306 -2.01 12.75 -24.92
C PRO A 306 -0.52 12.79 -24.57
N ASP A 307 -0.05 13.92 -24.02
CA ASP A 307 1.33 14.09 -23.54
C ASP A 307 1.66 13.15 -22.38
N ARG A 308 0.69 12.96 -21.44
CA ARG A 308 0.84 12.03 -20.33
C ARG A 308 0.78 10.57 -20.80
N GLN A 309 -0.07 10.24 -21.76
CA GLN A 309 -0.09 8.92 -22.36
C GLN A 309 1.24 8.58 -23.03
N LEU A 310 1.83 9.52 -23.77
CA LEU A 310 3.15 9.34 -24.38
C LEU A 310 4.23 9.10 -23.34
N TRP A 311 4.30 9.95 -22.31
CA TRP A 311 5.26 9.84 -21.22
C TRP A 311 5.20 8.47 -20.52
N TRP A 312 4.00 7.97 -20.24
CA TRP A 312 3.81 6.68 -19.60
C TRP A 312 4.20 5.50 -20.51
N ARG A 313 3.94 5.58 -21.79
CA ARG A 313 4.37 4.57 -22.78
C ARG A 313 5.88 4.53 -22.93
N GLU A 314 6.55 5.67 -22.94
CA GLU A 314 8.01 5.75 -22.94
C GLU A 314 8.61 5.17 -21.66
N ARG A 315 8.04 5.49 -20.49
CA ARG A 315 8.45 4.92 -19.20
C ARG A 315 8.26 3.39 -19.18
N LEU A 316 7.12 2.90 -19.65
CA LEU A 316 6.87 1.48 -19.83
C LEU A 316 7.97 0.81 -20.66
N SER A 317 8.35 1.41 -21.79
CA SER A 317 9.38 0.88 -22.68
C SER A 317 10.75 0.83 -22.00
N ARG A 318 11.14 1.85 -21.25
CA ARG A 318 12.40 1.88 -20.51
C ARG A 318 12.43 0.83 -19.39
N CYS A 319 11.37 0.74 -18.59
CA CYS A 319 11.24 -0.29 -17.56
C CYS A 319 11.23 -1.71 -18.15
N HIS A 320 10.57 -1.91 -19.30
CA HIS A 320 10.57 -3.19 -20.00
C HIS A 320 11.97 -3.59 -20.50
N ALA A 321 12.76 -2.61 -20.98
CA ALA A 321 14.16 -2.86 -21.34
C ALA A 321 15.01 -3.31 -20.11
N LEU A 322 14.80 -2.72 -18.95
CA LEU A 322 15.45 -3.15 -17.70
C LEU A 322 15.08 -4.58 -17.31
N LEU A 323 13.81 -4.95 -17.38
CA LEU A 323 13.37 -6.33 -17.14
C LEU A 323 14.02 -7.32 -18.11
N ARG A 324 14.13 -6.96 -19.39
CA ARG A 324 14.81 -7.79 -20.40
C ARG A 324 16.31 -7.93 -20.12
N ALA A 325 16.92 -6.96 -19.49
CA ALA A 325 18.31 -7.02 -19.02
C ALA A 325 18.47 -7.76 -17.66
N GLY A 326 17.36 -8.28 -17.09
CA GLY A 326 17.38 -9.02 -15.82
C GLY A 326 17.30 -8.15 -14.57
N HIS A 327 16.81 -6.93 -14.66
CA HIS A 327 16.68 -5.97 -13.55
C HIS A 327 15.23 -5.47 -13.36
N PRO A 328 14.48 -6.02 -12.41
CA PRO A 328 14.71 -7.23 -11.61
C PRO A 328 14.66 -8.52 -12.43
N ALA A 329 15.16 -9.62 -11.89
CA ALA A 329 15.03 -10.94 -12.53
C ALA A 329 13.55 -11.24 -12.81
N TRP A 330 13.25 -11.71 -14.05
CA TRP A 330 11.89 -11.95 -14.48
C TRP A 330 11.85 -13.13 -15.48
N PRO A 331 10.87 -14.04 -15.43
CA PRO A 331 9.87 -14.16 -14.36
C PRO A 331 10.55 -14.42 -13.00
N PRO A 332 9.87 -14.12 -11.86
CA PRO A 332 10.37 -14.59 -10.58
C PRO A 332 10.45 -16.12 -10.63
N ASP A 333 11.51 -16.70 -10.06
CA ASP A 333 11.62 -18.13 -9.93
C ASP A 333 10.34 -18.68 -9.28
N ALA A 334 9.76 -19.72 -9.90
CA ALA A 334 8.46 -20.28 -9.54
C ALA A 334 8.51 -21.00 -8.18
#